data_4842b1d3b78bcea5ca4d0a8cf28769fd
#
_entry.id   4842b1d3b78bcea5ca4d0a8cf28769fd
#
_cell.length_a   1.000
_cell.length_b   1.000
_cell.length_c   1.000
_cell.angle_alpha   90.00
_cell.angle_beta   90.00
_cell.angle_gamma   90.00
#
_symmetry.space_group_name_H-M   'P 1'
#
loop_
_entity.id
_entity.type
_entity.pdbx_description
1 polymer ?
#
loop_
_entity_poly.entity_id
_entity_poly.type
_entity_poly.pdbx_seq_one_letter_code
_entity_poly.pdbx_strand_id
1 'polypeptide(L)'
;MTVTSKITDHHLSRQACVYIRQSTLAQVRSNQESTDRQYNLMNKALSLGWKSEQIRVLDRDLGQSGAASSKRADFRSLVSDVAMGQIGAIFALEASRLARSNQDWHRLLELCAITGTLVIDEDGCYDPAEFNDSLVLGMKGTFA
;
A
#
# COMPACT_ATOMS: atom_id res chain seq x y z
N MET A 1 15.68 -15.81 -3.78
CA MET A 1 14.90 -15.41 -2.59
C MET A 1 13.48 -15.04 -2.98
N THR A 2 12.52 -15.54 -2.27
CA THR A 2 11.13 -15.27 -2.58
C THR A 2 10.59 -14.11 -1.74
N VAL A 3 9.47 -13.53 -2.21
CA VAL A 3 8.79 -12.45 -1.48
C VAL A 3 8.49 -12.84 -0.05
N THR A 4 8.13 -14.11 0.16
CA THR A 4 7.71 -14.60 1.46
C THR A 4 8.81 -14.59 2.51
N SER A 5 10.09 -14.48 2.09
CA SER A 5 11.19 -14.49 3.05
C SER A 5 11.19 -13.28 4.00
N LYS A 6 10.52 -12.19 3.63
CA LYS A 6 10.44 -10.99 4.47
C LYS A 6 9.21 -11.01 5.37
N ILE A 7 8.26 -11.88 5.10
CA ILE A 7 7.00 -11.92 5.83
C ILE A 7 7.14 -12.87 7.01
N THR A 8 6.87 -12.36 8.21
CA THR A 8 6.97 -13.12 9.44
C THR A 8 5.60 -13.26 10.08
N ASP A 9 5.51 -14.11 11.11
CA ASP A 9 4.27 -14.25 11.86
C ASP A 9 3.80 -12.94 12.44
N HIS A 10 4.72 -12.06 12.79
CA HIS A 10 4.40 -10.73 13.29
C HIS A 10 3.58 -9.93 12.28
N HIS A 11 3.97 -10.00 11.00
CA HIS A 11 3.22 -9.33 9.94
C HIS A 11 1.86 -9.99 9.75
N LEU A 12 1.81 -11.31 9.76
CA LEU A 12 0.58 -12.06 9.52
C LEU A 12 -0.43 -11.95 10.67
N SER A 13 0.03 -11.55 11.85
CA SER A 13 -0.87 -11.35 12.99
C SER A 13 -1.62 -10.03 12.91
N ARG A 14 -1.20 -9.13 12.01
CA ARG A 14 -1.81 -7.83 11.81
C ARG A 14 -2.62 -7.82 10.53
N GLN A 15 -3.19 -6.67 10.20
CA GLN A 15 -4.01 -6.54 9.00
C GLN A 15 -3.17 -6.31 7.75
N ALA A 16 -3.71 -6.72 6.62
CA ALA A 16 -3.20 -6.37 5.30
C ALA A 16 -4.16 -5.36 4.69
N CYS A 17 -3.63 -4.25 4.20
CA CYS A 17 -4.45 -3.23 3.57
C CYS A 17 -4.15 -3.21 2.07
N VAL A 18 -5.19 -3.39 1.26
CA VAL A 18 -5.09 -3.26 -0.19
C VAL A 18 -5.62 -1.88 -0.56
N TYR A 19 -4.72 -0.99 -0.97
CA TYR A 19 -5.08 0.38 -1.27
C TYR A 19 -5.28 0.55 -2.77
N ILE A 20 -6.50 0.89 -3.15
CA ILE A 20 -6.88 1.08 -4.54
C ILE A 20 -7.07 2.56 -4.79
N ARG A 21 -6.32 3.09 -5.73
CA ARG A 21 -6.37 4.50 -6.05
C ARG A 21 -6.29 4.71 -7.55
N GLN A 22 -7.19 5.56 -8.04
CA GLN A 22 -7.13 6.07 -9.40
C GLN A 22 -7.36 7.57 -9.35
N SER A 23 -6.68 8.29 -10.21
CA SER A 23 -6.63 9.74 -10.11
C SER A 23 -7.83 10.45 -10.72
N THR A 24 -8.57 9.81 -11.63
CA THR A 24 -9.70 10.45 -12.30
C THR A 24 -10.85 9.47 -12.50
N LEU A 25 -12.06 10.02 -12.66
CA LEU A 25 -13.23 9.21 -12.97
C LEU A 25 -13.10 8.55 -14.35
N ALA A 26 -12.43 9.20 -15.28
CA ALA A 26 -12.21 8.61 -16.59
C ALA A 26 -11.39 7.33 -16.48
N GLN A 27 -10.37 7.33 -15.64
CA GLN A 27 -9.58 6.13 -15.40
C GLN A 27 -10.42 5.03 -14.77
N VAL A 28 -11.29 5.40 -13.83
CA VAL A 28 -12.16 4.42 -13.19
C VAL A 28 -13.05 3.73 -14.21
N ARG A 29 -13.66 4.52 -15.10
CA ARG A 29 -14.61 3.96 -16.07
C ARG A 29 -13.93 3.20 -17.20
N SER A 30 -12.75 3.61 -17.62
CA SER A 30 -12.10 3.03 -18.80
C SER A 30 -11.08 1.96 -18.48
N ASN A 31 -10.75 1.74 -17.20
CA ASN A 31 -9.70 0.82 -16.80
C ASN A 31 -10.22 -0.34 -15.97
N GLN A 32 -11.18 -1.07 -16.53
CA GLN A 32 -11.71 -2.26 -15.87
C GLN A 32 -10.58 -3.24 -15.55
N GLU A 33 -9.68 -3.46 -16.50
CA GLU A 33 -8.57 -4.38 -16.33
C GLU A 33 -7.65 -3.94 -15.20
N SER A 34 -7.36 -2.64 -15.12
CA SER A 34 -6.52 -2.11 -14.06
C SER A 34 -7.19 -2.28 -12.70
N THR A 35 -8.50 -2.05 -12.64
CA THR A 35 -9.26 -2.25 -11.41
C THR A 35 -9.21 -3.71 -10.98
N ASP A 36 -9.40 -4.62 -11.93
CA ASP A 36 -9.32 -6.05 -11.63
C ASP A 36 -7.95 -6.45 -11.12
N ARG A 37 -6.89 -5.87 -11.67
CA ARG A 37 -5.54 -6.14 -11.19
C ARG A 37 -5.36 -5.68 -9.76
N GLN A 38 -5.94 -4.54 -9.39
CA GLN A 38 -5.85 -4.06 -8.02
C GLN A 38 -6.60 -4.97 -7.06
N TYR A 39 -7.79 -5.42 -7.43
CA TYR A 39 -8.52 -6.35 -6.58
C TYR A 39 -7.83 -7.71 -6.49
N ASN A 40 -7.06 -8.09 -7.51
CA ASN A 40 -6.26 -9.32 -7.44
C ASN A 40 -5.17 -9.26 -6.37
N LEU A 41 -4.84 -8.08 -5.87
CA LEU A 41 -3.93 -7.96 -4.74
C LEU A 41 -4.49 -8.62 -3.49
N MET A 42 -5.82 -8.70 -3.35
CA MET A 42 -6.43 -9.47 -2.27
C MET A 42 -6.02 -10.93 -2.35
N ASN A 43 -6.05 -11.49 -3.55
CA ASN A 43 -5.66 -12.88 -3.75
C ASN A 43 -4.18 -13.07 -3.43
N LYS A 44 -3.36 -12.09 -3.76
CA LYS A 44 -1.94 -12.14 -3.40
C LYS A 44 -1.75 -12.16 -1.89
N ALA A 45 -2.49 -11.32 -1.18
CA ALA A 45 -2.41 -11.30 0.28
C ALA A 45 -2.84 -12.65 0.89
N LEU A 46 -3.90 -13.23 0.36
CA LEU A 46 -4.35 -14.55 0.82
C LEU A 46 -3.26 -15.60 0.58
N SER A 47 -2.62 -15.57 -0.58
CA SER A 47 -1.58 -16.54 -0.92
C SER A 47 -0.33 -16.39 -0.06
N LEU A 48 -0.10 -15.20 0.46
CA LEU A 48 1.06 -14.93 1.32
C LEU A 48 0.81 -15.28 2.79
N GLY A 49 -0.43 -15.57 3.16
CA GLY A 49 -0.74 -16.07 4.49
C GLY A 49 -1.74 -15.28 5.31
N TRP A 50 -2.19 -14.11 4.85
CA TRP A 50 -3.22 -13.36 5.56
C TRP A 50 -4.58 -14.02 5.38
N LYS A 51 -5.39 -13.99 6.43
CA LYS A 51 -6.75 -14.50 6.37
C LYS A 51 -7.67 -13.44 5.78
N SER A 52 -8.76 -13.88 5.14
CA SER A 52 -9.67 -12.94 4.47
C SER A 52 -10.23 -11.89 5.43
N GLU A 53 -10.49 -12.26 6.69
CA GLU A 53 -11.00 -11.31 7.68
C GLU A 53 -9.98 -10.29 8.12
N GLN A 54 -8.71 -10.50 7.81
CA GLN A 54 -7.62 -9.56 8.12
C GLN A 54 -7.30 -8.63 6.95
N ILE A 55 -7.91 -8.84 5.79
CA ILE A 55 -7.62 -8.06 4.60
C ILE A 55 -8.66 -6.97 4.46
N ARG A 56 -8.20 -5.73 4.43
CA ARG A 56 -9.05 -4.56 4.21
C ARG A 56 -8.77 -3.98 2.83
N VAL A 57 -9.85 -3.70 2.10
CA VAL A 57 -9.72 -3.02 0.80
C VAL A 57 -10.11 -1.57 1.02
N LEU A 58 -9.19 -0.67 0.71
CA LEU A 58 -9.40 0.76 0.87
C LEU A 58 -9.58 1.35 -0.53
N ASP A 59 -10.81 1.55 -0.94
CA ASP A 59 -11.13 2.00 -2.29
C ASP A 59 -12.02 3.24 -2.33
N ARG A 60 -12.21 3.91 -1.18
CA ARG A 60 -13.05 5.12 -1.13
C ARG A 60 -12.40 6.32 -1.81
N ASP A 61 -11.08 6.29 -1.98
CA ASP A 61 -10.36 7.35 -2.68
C ASP A 61 -10.41 7.16 -4.20
N LEU A 62 -11.05 6.10 -4.67
CA LEU A 62 -11.15 5.77 -6.08
C LEU A 62 -11.89 6.89 -6.82
N GLY A 63 -11.28 7.39 -7.88
CA GLY A 63 -11.90 8.43 -8.70
C GLY A 63 -11.77 9.85 -8.19
N GLN A 64 -11.14 10.05 -7.03
CA GLN A 64 -10.96 11.40 -6.51
C GLN A 64 -9.79 12.11 -7.19
N SER A 65 -9.99 13.40 -7.49
CA SER A 65 -8.97 14.19 -8.13
C SER A 65 -7.98 14.76 -7.12
N GLY A 66 -6.94 15.40 -7.65
CA GLY A 66 -5.94 16.06 -6.83
C GLY A 66 -6.50 17.14 -5.91
N ALA A 67 -7.51 17.85 -6.38
CA ALA A 67 -8.12 18.93 -5.61
C ALA A 67 -8.83 18.42 -4.35
N ALA A 68 -9.14 17.15 -4.31
CA ALA A 68 -9.85 16.54 -3.18
C ALA A 68 -8.92 15.87 -2.19
N SER A 69 -7.64 16.26 -2.14
CA SER A 69 -6.66 15.61 -1.27
C SER A 69 -7.07 15.67 0.21
N SER A 70 -7.75 16.73 0.62
CA SER A 70 -8.24 16.85 2.00
C SER A 70 -9.33 15.82 2.31
N LYS A 71 -9.90 15.21 1.28
CA LYS A 71 -10.96 14.21 1.43
C LYS A 71 -10.46 12.79 1.21
N ARG A 72 -9.16 12.59 1.18
CA ARG A 72 -8.57 11.26 1.01
C ARG A 72 -8.68 10.47 2.31
N ALA A 73 -9.89 10.08 2.61
CA ALA A 73 -10.20 9.43 3.89
C ALA A 73 -9.46 8.11 4.05
N ASP A 74 -9.35 7.33 2.97
CA ASP A 74 -8.68 6.04 3.06
C ASP A 74 -7.19 6.19 3.28
N PHE A 75 -6.55 7.14 2.61
CA PHE A 75 -5.12 7.36 2.82
C PHE A 75 -4.85 7.81 4.26
N ARG A 76 -5.65 8.73 4.77
CA ARG A 76 -5.47 9.21 6.14
C ARG A 76 -5.73 8.11 7.16
N SER A 77 -6.74 7.28 6.91
CA SER A 77 -7.01 6.14 7.77
C SER A 77 -5.85 5.16 7.75
N LEU A 78 -5.29 4.90 6.57
CA LEU A 78 -4.15 4.02 6.43
C LEU A 78 -2.95 4.52 7.24
N VAL A 79 -2.62 5.80 7.11
CA VAL A 79 -1.50 6.40 7.84
C VAL A 79 -1.71 6.27 9.35
N SER A 80 -2.92 6.54 9.81
CA SER A 80 -3.26 6.43 11.22
C SER A 80 -3.10 5.00 11.73
N ASP A 81 -3.61 4.04 10.98
CA ASP A 81 -3.56 2.64 11.38
C ASP A 81 -2.12 2.11 11.38
N VAL A 82 -1.31 2.55 10.43
CA VAL A 82 0.11 2.19 10.42
C VAL A 82 0.79 2.76 11.67
N ALA A 83 0.53 4.01 11.99
CA ALA A 83 1.13 4.65 13.15
C ALA A 83 0.76 3.94 14.45
N MET A 84 -0.42 3.33 14.50
CA MET A 84 -0.86 2.58 15.68
C MET A 84 -0.37 1.13 15.69
N GLY A 85 0.38 0.73 14.68
CA GLY A 85 0.94 -0.61 14.64
C GLY A 85 -0.05 -1.71 14.28
N GLN A 86 -1.13 -1.38 13.63
CA GLN A 86 -2.20 -2.33 13.30
C GLN A 86 -2.03 -3.01 11.95
N ILE A 87 -1.11 -2.52 11.12
CA ILE A 87 -0.96 -2.98 9.74
C ILE A 87 0.33 -3.77 9.58
N GLY A 88 0.22 -5.00 9.07
CA GLY A 88 1.38 -5.83 8.77
C GLY A 88 1.95 -5.54 7.39
N ALA A 89 1.11 -5.26 6.42
CA ALA A 89 1.56 -4.95 5.06
C ALA A 89 0.55 -4.07 4.35
N ILE A 90 1.06 -3.24 3.45
CA ILE A 90 0.26 -2.41 2.56
C ILE A 90 0.48 -2.94 1.15
N PHE A 91 -0.61 -3.25 0.46
CA PHE A 91 -0.58 -3.71 -0.92
C PHE A 91 -1.08 -2.62 -1.84
N ALA A 92 -0.34 -2.35 -2.90
CA ALA A 92 -0.74 -1.41 -3.93
C ALA A 92 -0.24 -1.90 -5.28
N LEU A 93 -0.88 -1.46 -6.36
CA LEU A 93 -0.46 -1.85 -7.69
C LEU A 93 0.95 -1.32 -7.98
N GLU A 94 1.16 -0.06 -7.67
CA GLU A 94 2.49 0.56 -7.70
C GLU A 94 2.66 1.32 -6.39
N ALA A 95 3.73 1.00 -5.66
CA ALA A 95 3.97 1.62 -4.36
C ALA A 95 4.06 3.14 -4.46
N SER A 96 4.66 3.63 -5.54
CA SER A 96 4.84 5.08 -5.74
C SER A 96 3.53 5.85 -5.81
N ARG A 97 2.42 5.18 -6.05
CA ARG A 97 1.11 5.83 -6.15
C ARG A 97 0.32 5.84 -4.86
N LEU A 98 0.90 5.31 -3.77
CA LEU A 98 0.24 5.35 -2.47
C LEU A 98 0.02 6.76 -1.98
N ALA A 99 1.00 7.63 -2.19
CA ALA A 99 0.93 9.01 -1.73
C ALA A 99 0.96 9.98 -2.91
N ARG A 100 0.44 11.18 -2.69
CA ARG A 100 0.35 12.19 -3.74
C ARG A 100 1.59 13.06 -3.82
N SER A 101 2.31 13.21 -2.72
CA SER A 101 3.48 14.06 -2.65
C SER A 101 4.64 13.28 -2.06
N ASN A 102 5.86 13.74 -2.32
CA ASN A 102 7.04 13.15 -1.72
C ASN A 102 6.99 13.24 -0.19
N GLN A 103 6.45 14.32 0.32
CA GLN A 103 6.34 14.50 1.77
C GLN A 103 5.46 13.41 2.39
N ASP A 104 4.28 13.17 1.80
CA ASP A 104 3.38 12.13 2.29
C ASP A 104 4.01 10.75 2.14
N TRP A 105 4.70 10.52 1.02
CA TRP A 105 5.37 9.26 0.76
C TRP A 105 6.44 8.95 1.81
N HIS A 106 7.32 9.92 2.05
CA HIS A 106 8.39 9.72 3.03
C HIS A 106 7.86 9.56 4.44
N ARG A 107 6.81 10.31 4.78
CA ARG A 107 6.17 10.17 6.09
C ARG A 107 5.60 8.76 6.28
N LEU A 108 4.93 8.25 5.27
CA LEU A 108 4.38 6.89 5.33
C LEU A 108 5.49 5.87 5.50
N LEU A 109 6.58 6.02 4.74
CA LEU A 109 7.71 5.08 4.84
C LEU A 109 8.35 5.12 6.22
N GLU A 110 8.49 6.30 6.81
CA GLU A 110 9.04 6.41 8.16
C GLU A 110 8.18 5.66 9.17
N LEU A 111 6.87 5.83 9.08
CA LEU A 111 5.95 5.14 9.98
C LEU A 111 6.03 3.63 9.78
N CYS A 112 6.10 3.19 8.53
CA CYS A 112 6.23 1.76 8.23
C CYS A 112 7.52 1.18 8.80
N ALA A 113 8.61 1.94 8.72
CA ALA A 113 9.89 1.48 9.26
C ALA A 113 9.82 1.32 10.78
N ILE A 114 9.18 2.25 11.46
CA ILE A 114 9.06 2.23 12.92
C ILE A 114 8.17 1.08 13.39
N THR A 115 7.08 0.81 12.66
CA THR A 115 6.08 -0.15 13.10
C THR A 115 6.31 -1.55 12.53
N GLY A 116 7.26 -1.71 11.61
CA GLY A 116 7.52 -3.00 11.00
C GLY A 116 6.47 -3.38 9.95
N THR A 117 5.94 -2.40 9.25
CA THR A 117 4.94 -2.63 8.21
C THR A 117 5.64 -2.77 6.85
N LEU A 118 5.29 -3.81 6.10
CA LEU A 118 5.84 -4.04 4.77
C LEU A 118 5.04 -3.28 3.71
N VAL A 119 5.70 -2.98 2.59
CA VAL A 119 5.04 -2.41 1.42
C VAL A 119 5.21 -3.40 0.28
N ILE A 120 4.11 -3.82 -0.32
CA ILE A 120 4.10 -4.86 -1.36
C ILE A 120 3.38 -4.32 -2.59
N ASP A 121 4.05 -4.36 -3.73
CA ASP A 121 3.44 -4.00 -5.01
C ASP A 121 3.67 -5.12 -6.02
N GLU A 122 3.37 -4.87 -7.29
CA GLU A 122 3.54 -5.90 -8.31
C GLU A 122 5.00 -6.29 -8.50
N ASP A 123 5.93 -5.40 -8.19
CA ASP A 123 7.35 -5.66 -8.40
C ASP A 123 7.98 -6.46 -7.26
N GLY A 124 7.45 -6.34 -6.05
CA GLY A 124 8.05 -7.07 -4.95
C GLY A 124 7.55 -6.66 -3.59
N CYS A 125 8.20 -7.20 -2.59
CA CYS A 125 7.93 -6.94 -1.18
C CYS A 125 9.10 -6.17 -0.60
N TYR A 126 8.81 -5.05 0.04
CA TYR A 126 9.84 -4.15 0.57
C TYR A 126 9.64 -3.94 2.06
N ASP A 127 10.75 -3.96 2.79
CA ASP A 127 10.76 -3.65 4.21
C ASP A 127 11.38 -2.27 4.40
N PRO A 128 10.59 -1.24 4.72
CA PRO A 128 11.13 0.12 4.86
C PRO A 128 12.19 0.26 5.94
N ALA A 129 12.27 -0.68 6.87
CA ALA A 129 13.30 -0.66 7.91
C ALA A 129 14.67 -1.11 7.38
N GLU A 130 14.70 -1.81 6.25
CA GLU A 130 15.96 -2.23 5.64
C GLU A 130 16.49 -1.13 4.73
N PHE A 131 17.81 -0.91 4.80
CA PHE A 131 18.44 0.19 4.06
C PHE A 131 18.20 0.10 2.55
N ASN A 132 18.47 -1.06 1.96
CA ASN A 132 18.32 -1.21 0.51
C ASN A 132 16.86 -1.05 0.07
N ASP A 133 15.93 -1.64 0.80
CA ASP A 133 14.51 -1.52 0.46
C ASP A 133 14.03 -0.09 0.63
N SER A 134 14.47 0.58 1.68
CA SER A 134 14.13 1.98 1.91
C SER A 134 14.63 2.86 0.77
N LEU A 135 15.83 2.59 0.29
CA LEU A 135 16.41 3.33 -0.82
C LEU A 135 15.59 3.15 -2.10
N VAL A 136 15.22 1.91 -2.41
CA VAL A 136 14.40 1.61 -3.60
C VAL A 136 13.05 2.31 -3.50
N LEU A 137 12.40 2.25 -2.34
CA LEU A 137 11.11 2.89 -2.15
C LEU A 137 11.20 4.41 -2.27
N GLY A 138 12.27 5.01 -1.75
CA GLY A 138 12.50 6.43 -1.90
C GLY A 138 12.63 6.83 -3.36
N MET A 139 13.35 6.01 -4.14
CA MET A 139 13.52 6.27 -5.56
C MET A 139 12.21 6.12 -6.32
N LYS A 140 11.40 5.13 -5.98
CA LYS A 140 10.08 4.96 -6.60
C LYS A 140 9.23 6.21 -6.42
N GLY A 141 9.23 6.80 -5.25
CA GLY A 141 8.48 8.01 -5.00
C GLY A 141 9.00 9.21 -5.77
N THR A 142 10.31 9.29 -5.94
CA THR A 142 10.95 10.41 -6.64
C THR A 142 10.64 10.39 -8.13
N PHE A 143 10.57 9.21 -8.72
CA PHE A 143 10.39 9.06 -10.17
C PHE A 143 8.94 8.75 -10.57
N ALA A 144 8.02 8.86 -9.65
CA ALA A 144 6.61 8.56 -9.94
C ALA A 144 5.94 9.68 -10.73
#